data_730c0a91cb9189a1aad0bca2f8d14fc3
#
_entry.id   730c0a91cb9189a1aad0bca2f8d14fc3
#
_cell.length_a   1.000
_cell.length_b   1.000
_cell.length_c   1.000
_cell.angle_alpha   90.00
_cell.angle_beta   90.00
_cell.angle_gamma   90.00
#
_symmetry.space_group_name_H-M   'P 1'
#
loop_
_entity.id
_entity.type
_entity.pdbx_description
1 polymer ?
#
loop_
_entity_poly.entity_id
_entity_poly.type
_entity_poly.pdbx_seq_one_letter_code
_entity_poly.pdbx_strand_id
1 'polypeptide(L)'
;PVNMQVFYIGLRNEIAVAFPGIADLTSIRVNGKNGVILKSGSRYFAAPNAGVESMDVIVSGKANDEVVTSLVNFRVEDAPPGRGSVFERVGGQDYNYVNSDKISKESLLYGLIRGEKPPGFLYDYDINVESFQVTVGNLPTRTIQGNKIQNSNEAVRDINGANRGSSVTITVLEAIKID
;
A
#
# COMPACT_ATOMS: atom_id res chain seq x y z
N PRO A 1 -2.37 10.40 21.87
CA PRO A 1 -2.17 9.12 21.21
C PRO A 1 -0.90 9.20 20.38
N VAL A 2 0.17 8.57 20.86
CA VAL A 2 1.53 8.65 20.29
C VAL A 2 1.68 7.81 19.02
N ASN A 3 0.64 7.12 18.58
CA ASN A 3 0.75 6.05 17.57
C ASN A 3 0.49 6.46 16.12
N MET A 4 0.38 7.75 15.79
CA MET A 4 0.07 8.21 14.42
C MET A 4 1.12 9.17 13.84
N GLN A 5 2.34 9.21 14.38
CA GLN A 5 3.43 10.02 13.83
C GLN A 5 4.33 9.16 12.93
N VAL A 6 3.72 8.53 11.92
CA VAL A 6 4.43 7.74 10.91
C VAL A 6 4.04 8.23 9.54
N PHE A 7 5.04 8.50 8.71
CA PHE A 7 4.88 8.68 7.28
C PHE A 7 5.37 7.44 6.54
N TYR A 8 4.72 7.11 5.45
CA TYR A 8 5.09 5.98 4.61
C TYR A 8 5.72 6.44 3.30
N ILE A 9 6.85 5.85 2.94
CA ILE A 9 7.55 6.10 1.67
C ILE A 9 6.65 5.67 0.50
N GLY A 10 6.61 6.51 -0.53
CA GLY A 10 5.82 6.26 -1.74
C GLY A 10 4.33 6.49 -1.61
N LEU A 11 3.85 6.99 -0.46
CA LEU A 11 2.45 7.38 -0.25
C LEU A 11 2.33 8.88 0.00
N ARG A 12 1.16 9.44 -0.31
CA ARG A 12 0.78 10.80 0.10
C ARG A 12 0.26 10.77 1.52
N ASN A 13 1.11 11.13 2.46
CA ASN A 13 0.76 11.15 3.87
C ASN A 13 0.04 12.45 4.20
N GLU A 14 -1.27 12.42 4.35
CA GLU A 14 -2.05 13.61 4.68
C GLU A 14 -1.67 14.14 6.07
N ILE A 15 -1.45 15.44 6.15
CA ILE A 15 -1.14 16.15 7.39
C ILE A 15 -2.37 16.95 7.80
N ALA A 16 -2.99 16.55 8.91
CA ALA A 16 -3.99 17.36 9.58
C ALA A 16 -3.30 18.23 10.65
N VAL A 17 -3.43 19.55 10.52
CA VAL A 17 -2.86 20.49 11.48
C VAL A 17 -3.97 21.07 12.33
N ALA A 18 -3.89 20.82 13.63
CA ALA A 18 -4.72 21.47 14.63
C ALA A 18 -3.81 22.22 15.61
N PHE A 19 -3.87 23.54 15.60
CA PHE A 19 -3.13 24.39 16.51
C PHE A 19 -4.15 25.09 17.42
N PRO A 20 -4.21 24.76 18.71
CA PRO A 20 -5.10 25.46 19.64
C PRO A 20 -4.77 26.95 19.69
N GLY A 21 -5.76 27.81 19.44
CA GLY A 21 -5.61 29.29 19.53
C GLY A 21 -4.99 29.94 18.30
N ILE A 22 -4.74 29.20 17.20
CA ILE A 22 -4.26 29.75 15.93
C ILE A 22 -5.39 29.70 14.90
N ALA A 23 -5.83 30.90 14.46
CA ALA A 23 -6.85 30.99 13.41
C ALA A 23 -6.28 30.78 12.01
N ASP A 24 -5.02 31.19 11.78
CA ASP A 24 -4.39 31.19 10.46
C ASP A 24 -3.07 30.44 10.46
N LEU A 25 -3.04 29.32 9.72
CA LEU A 25 -1.83 28.61 9.40
C LEU A 25 -1.02 29.40 8.36
N THR A 26 0.22 29.78 8.71
CA THR A 26 1.08 30.58 7.82
C THR A 26 1.95 29.71 6.93
N SER A 27 2.49 28.60 7.44
CA SER A 27 3.31 27.69 6.64
C SER A 27 3.41 26.28 7.24
N ILE A 28 3.57 25.31 6.36
CA ILE A 28 4.04 23.96 6.69
C ILE A 28 5.24 23.68 5.80
N ARG A 29 6.33 23.23 6.39
CA ARG A 29 7.57 22.93 5.65
C ARG A 29 8.34 21.78 6.31
N VAL A 30 9.21 21.14 5.53
CA VAL A 30 10.17 20.17 6.06
C VAL A 30 11.37 20.91 6.67
N ASN A 31 11.85 20.42 7.80
CA ASN A 31 13.13 20.82 8.35
C ASN A 31 14.21 19.88 7.79
N GLY A 32 15.03 20.38 6.88
CA GLY A 32 16.05 19.57 6.21
C GLY A 32 15.65 19.11 4.80
N LYS A 33 16.25 17.97 4.37
CA LYS A 33 16.11 17.43 3.00
C LYS A 33 15.44 16.05 2.95
N ASN A 34 14.76 15.63 4.04
CA ASN A 34 14.24 14.27 4.16
C ASN A 34 12.92 14.04 3.42
N GLY A 35 12.41 15.03 2.72
CA GLY A 35 11.17 14.93 1.97
C GLY A 35 10.66 16.30 1.54
N VAL A 36 9.42 16.34 1.06
CA VAL A 36 8.72 17.57 0.65
C VAL A 36 7.32 17.63 1.23
N ILE A 37 6.78 18.84 1.37
CA ILE A 37 5.36 19.08 1.65
C ILE A 37 4.69 19.51 0.35
N LEU A 38 3.66 18.78 -0.03
CA LEU A 38 2.81 19.06 -1.18
C LEU A 38 1.49 19.68 -0.67
N LYS A 39 0.96 20.64 -1.41
CA LYS A 39 -0.34 21.26 -1.13
C LYS A 39 -1.30 20.96 -2.28
N SER A 40 -2.48 20.47 -1.94
CA SER A 40 -3.57 20.23 -2.90
C SER A 40 -4.87 20.81 -2.33
N GLY A 41 -5.31 21.94 -2.89
CA GLY A 41 -6.42 22.70 -2.33
C GLY A 41 -6.10 23.21 -0.90
N SER A 42 -6.93 22.83 0.06
CA SER A 42 -6.73 23.13 1.50
C SER A 42 -5.97 22.04 2.26
N ARG A 43 -5.59 20.95 1.60
CA ARG A 43 -4.94 19.78 2.21
C ARG A 43 -3.44 19.82 2.00
N TYR A 44 -2.71 19.30 2.99
CA TYR A 44 -1.26 19.16 2.93
C TYR A 44 -0.86 17.69 3.02
N PHE A 45 0.17 17.33 2.27
CA PHE A 45 0.68 15.96 2.21
C PHE A 45 2.19 15.95 2.37
N ALA A 46 2.70 15.05 3.20
CA ALA A 46 4.13 14.78 3.29
C ALA A 46 4.51 13.66 2.31
N ALA A 47 5.59 13.87 1.58
CA ALA A 47 6.22 12.87 0.74
C ALA A 47 7.68 12.69 1.19
N PRO A 48 7.98 11.69 2.07
CA PRO A 48 9.32 11.37 2.49
C PRO A 48 10.18 10.87 1.32
N ASN A 49 11.47 11.17 1.37
CA ASN A 49 12.43 10.57 0.45
C ASN A 49 12.67 9.09 0.79
N ALA A 50 13.06 8.30 -0.21
CA ALA A 50 13.47 6.92 0.02
C ALA A 50 14.71 6.85 0.93
N GLY A 51 14.73 5.85 1.83
CA GLY A 51 15.87 5.57 2.69
C GLY A 51 16.05 6.51 3.88
N VAL A 52 15.09 7.40 4.18
CA VAL A 52 15.11 8.21 5.41
C VAL A 52 14.32 7.50 6.51
N GLU A 53 14.78 7.62 7.75
CA GLU A 53 14.14 7.00 8.93
C GLU A 53 13.20 7.97 9.67
N SER A 54 13.36 9.27 9.44
CA SER A 54 12.52 10.29 10.05
C SER A 54 12.42 11.55 9.20
N MET A 55 11.35 12.31 9.42
CA MET A 55 11.08 13.58 8.77
C MET A 55 10.54 14.57 9.78
N ASP A 56 11.22 15.71 9.92
CA ASP A 56 10.77 16.80 10.76
C ASP A 56 9.88 17.75 9.97
N VAL A 57 8.71 18.02 10.49
CA VAL A 57 7.76 18.99 9.92
C VAL A 57 7.67 20.20 10.83
N ILE A 58 7.93 21.38 10.27
CA ILE A 58 7.76 22.67 10.94
C ILE A 58 6.42 23.26 10.51
N VAL A 59 5.61 23.56 11.49
CA VAL A 59 4.32 24.23 11.30
C VAL A 59 4.40 25.61 11.94
N SER A 60 4.03 26.64 11.20
CA SER A 60 3.98 28.01 11.72
C SER A 60 2.59 28.61 11.53
N GLY A 61 2.14 29.37 12.49
CA GLY A 61 0.86 30.07 12.46
C GLY A 61 0.93 31.38 13.25
N LYS A 62 -0.13 32.18 13.20
CA LYS A 62 -0.24 33.44 13.97
C LYS A 62 -1.23 33.29 15.12
N ALA A 63 -0.81 33.65 16.29
CA ALA A 63 -1.65 33.79 17.47
C ALA A 63 -1.46 35.22 18.03
N ASN A 64 -2.52 36.01 18.09
CA ASN A 64 -2.45 37.41 18.57
C ASN A 64 -1.33 38.23 17.91
N ASP A 65 -1.20 38.15 16.57
CA ASP A 65 -0.16 38.78 15.75
C ASP A 65 1.28 38.29 15.97
N GLU A 66 1.50 37.34 16.88
CA GLU A 66 2.79 36.68 17.07
C GLU A 66 2.90 35.41 16.26
N VAL A 67 4.07 35.16 15.66
CA VAL A 67 4.35 33.91 14.94
C VAL A 67 4.71 32.82 15.92
N VAL A 68 3.89 31.79 15.98
CA VAL A 68 4.16 30.57 16.75
C VAL A 68 4.62 29.49 15.81
N THR A 69 5.67 28.80 16.21
CA THR A 69 6.25 27.69 15.41
C THR A 69 6.34 26.43 16.25
N SER A 70 5.96 25.31 15.68
CA SER A 70 6.09 23.98 16.27
C SER A 70 6.84 23.06 15.33
N LEU A 71 7.71 22.21 15.89
CA LEU A 71 8.42 21.16 15.18
C LEU A 71 7.87 19.81 15.63
N VAL A 72 7.49 18.98 14.69
CA VAL A 72 6.98 17.62 14.92
C VAL A 72 7.85 16.64 14.15
N ASN A 73 8.41 15.68 14.86
CA ASN A 73 9.16 14.57 14.26
C ASN A 73 8.23 13.41 13.92
N PHE A 74 8.31 12.95 12.69
CA PHE A 74 7.60 11.75 12.20
C PHE A 74 8.61 10.66 11.89
N ARG A 75 8.34 9.44 12.31
CA ARG A 75 9.05 8.27 11.81
C ARG A 75 8.68 8.07 10.35
N VAL A 76 9.62 7.56 9.58
CA VAL A 76 9.40 7.20 8.18
C VAL A 76 9.62 5.71 8.02
N GLU A 77 8.66 5.03 7.45
CA GLU A 77 8.64 3.58 7.26
C GLU A 77 8.26 3.25 5.81
N ASP A 78 8.66 2.10 5.33
CA ASP A 78 8.11 1.56 4.10
C ASP A 78 6.64 1.20 4.31
N ALA A 79 5.80 1.48 3.30
CA ALA A 79 4.43 1.01 3.35
C ALA A 79 4.43 -0.53 3.44
N PRO A 80 3.62 -1.12 4.34
CA PRO A 80 3.64 -2.56 4.54
C PRO A 80 3.38 -3.29 3.23
N PRO A 81 4.04 -4.44 3.00
CA PRO A 81 3.82 -5.25 1.82
C PRO A 81 2.37 -5.71 1.79
N GLY A 82 1.78 -5.66 0.60
CA GLY A 82 0.44 -6.19 0.38
C GLY A 82 0.40 -7.71 0.52
N ARG A 83 -0.74 -8.24 0.96
CA ARG A 83 -1.02 -9.69 0.87
C ARG A 83 -1.51 -9.99 -0.54
N GLY A 84 -1.11 -11.14 -1.08
CA GLY A 84 -1.64 -11.59 -2.36
C GLY A 84 -3.10 -12.05 -2.22
N SER A 85 -3.91 -11.67 -3.19
CA SER A 85 -5.29 -12.13 -3.34
C SER A 85 -5.58 -12.49 -4.79
N VAL A 86 -6.63 -13.27 -5.03
CA VAL A 86 -7.18 -13.51 -6.36
C VAL A 86 -8.49 -12.76 -6.48
N PHE A 87 -8.55 -11.85 -7.42
CA PHE A 87 -9.72 -11.02 -7.69
C PHE A 87 -10.41 -11.47 -8.99
N GLU A 88 -11.72 -11.62 -8.96
CA GLU A 88 -12.53 -11.80 -10.17
C GLU A 88 -13.81 -10.97 -10.10
N ARG A 89 -14.38 -10.69 -11.26
CA ARG A 89 -15.70 -10.05 -11.39
C ARG A 89 -16.62 -10.97 -12.16
N VAL A 90 -17.68 -11.44 -11.51
CA VAL A 90 -18.65 -12.34 -12.08
C VAL A 90 -20.06 -11.74 -11.95
N GLY A 91 -20.78 -11.57 -13.05
CA GLY A 91 -22.15 -11.03 -13.03
C GLY A 91 -22.27 -9.63 -12.45
N GLY A 92 -21.20 -8.82 -12.51
CA GLY A 92 -21.16 -7.47 -11.93
C GLY A 92 -20.82 -7.42 -10.45
N GLN A 93 -20.58 -8.56 -9.80
CA GLN A 93 -20.12 -8.66 -8.42
C GLN A 93 -18.64 -8.93 -8.37
N ASP A 94 -17.95 -8.27 -7.43
CA ASP A 94 -16.54 -8.44 -7.16
C ASP A 94 -16.32 -9.50 -6.09
N TYR A 95 -15.44 -10.44 -6.38
CA TYR A 95 -14.99 -11.49 -5.46
C TYR A 95 -13.51 -11.35 -5.21
N ASN A 96 -13.11 -11.46 -3.96
CA ASN A 96 -11.72 -11.35 -3.55
C ASN A 96 -11.36 -12.53 -2.64
N TYR A 97 -10.57 -13.45 -3.16
CA TYR A 97 -10.16 -14.65 -2.44
C TYR A 97 -8.83 -14.38 -1.74
N VAL A 98 -8.86 -14.43 -0.42
CA VAL A 98 -7.71 -14.25 0.45
C VAL A 98 -7.46 -15.51 1.28
N ASN A 99 -6.40 -15.54 2.05
CA ASN A 99 -5.95 -16.64 2.90
C ASN A 99 -7.00 -17.71 3.26
N SER A 100 -6.74 -18.95 2.87
CA SER A 100 -7.56 -20.13 3.19
C SER A 100 -8.94 -20.19 2.53
N ASP A 101 -9.26 -19.28 1.64
CA ASP A 101 -10.51 -19.34 0.88
C ASP A 101 -10.48 -20.53 -0.10
N LYS A 102 -11.66 -21.10 -0.31
CA LYS A 102 -11.84 -22.10 -1.35
C LYS A 102 -12.10 -21.39 -2.68
N ILE A 103 -11.25 -21.65 -3.64
CA ILE A 103 -11.34 -21.07 -4.98
C ILE A 103 -11.50 -22.15 -6.03
N SER A 104 -12.29 -21.89 -7.08
CA SER A 104 -12.36 -22.78 -8.23
C SER A 104 -11.10 -22.68 -9.09
N LYS A 105 -10.80 -23.74 -9.86
CA LYS A 105 -9.68 -23.65 -10.83
C LYS A 105 -9.91 -22.54 -11.85
N GLU A 106 -11.14 -22.38 -12.28
CA GLU A 106 -11.54 -21.36 -13.24
C GLU A 106 -11.30 -19.95 -12.68
N SER A 107 -11.81 -19.65 -11.48
CA SER A 107 -11.57 -18.37 -10.81
C SER A 107 -10.08 -18.10 -10.59
N LEU A 108 -9.31 -19.12 -10.23
CA LEU A 108 -7.86 -18.99 -10.05
C LEU A 108 -7.13 -18.70 -11.38
N LEU A 109 -7.50 -19.39 -12.46
CA LEU A 109 -6.87 -19.23 -13.77
C LEU A 109 -7.20 -17.88 -14.43
N TYR A 110 -8.44 -17.40 -14.29
CA TYR A 110 -8.91 -16.19 -14.97
C TYR A 110 -8.94 -14.96 -14.07
N GLY A 111 -8.78 -15.12 -12.77
CA GLY A 111 -8.69 -14.03 -11.82
C GLY A 111 -7.41 -13.22 -11.97
N LEU A 112 -7.44 -12.02 -11.42
CA LEU A 112 -6.28 -11.13 -11.31
C LEU A 112 -5.62 -11.30 -9.95
N ILE A 113 -4.30 -11.42 -9.94
CA ILE A 113 -3.55 -11.36 -8.70
C ILE A 113 -3.44 -9.89 -8.29
N ARG A 114 -3.88 -9.59 -7.09
CA ARG A 114 -3.84 -8.25 -6.48
C ARG A 114 -3.06 -8.27 -5.19
N GLY A 115 -2.54 -7.12 -4.82
CA GLY A 115 -2.02 -6.90 -3.49
C GLY A 115 -3.10 -6.27 -2.62
N GLU A 116 -3.40 -6.91 -1.50
CA GLU A 116 -4.34 -6.40 -0.51
C GLU A 116 -3.61 -5.68 0.61
N LYS A 117 -4.12 -4.52 1.00
CA LYS A 117 -3.62 -3.79 2.16
C LYS A 117 -3.77 -4.63 3.43
N PRO A 118 -2.84 -4.53 4.38
CA PRO A 118 -3.04 -5.16 5.69
C PRO A 118 -4.33 -4.68 6.35
N PRO A 119 -5.04 -5.54 7.08
CA PRO A 119 -6.23 -5.13 7.83
C PRO A 119 -5.91 -3.97 8.78
N GLY A 120 -6.76 -2.94 8.77
CA GLY A 120 -6.60 -1.75 9.62
C GLY A 120 -5.60 -0.71 9.12
N PHE A 121 -5.02 -0.91 7.93
CA PHE A 121 -4.18 0.12 7.30
C PHE A 121 -5.06 1.22 6.71
N LEU A 122 -4.91 2.44 7.22
CA LEU A 122 -5.84 3.55 6.96
C LEU A 122 -5.58 4.31 5.65
N TYR A 123 -4.40 4.13 5.06
CA TYR A 123 -4.07 4.82 3.81
C TYR A 123 -4.78 4.18 2.62
N ASP A 124 -5.33 5.02 1.76
CA ASP A 124 -5.95 4.56 0.51
C ASP A 124 -4.91 4.58 -0.61
N TYR A 125 -4.54 3.40 -1.08
CA TYR A 125 -3.65 3.19 -2.21
C TYR A 125 -3.90 1.82 -2.82
N ASP A 126 -3.65 1.69 -4.09
CA ASP A 126 -3.71 0.42 -4.80
C ASP A 126 -2.34 -0.24 -4.88
N ILE A 127 -2.31 -1.56 -4.83
CA ILE A 127 -1.11 -2.35 -5.03
C ILE A 127 -1.23 -3.06 -6.39
N ASN A 128 -0.48 -2.57 -7.37
CA ASN A 128 -0.43 -3.19 -8.69
C ASN A 128 0.69 -4.23 -8.72
N VAL A 129 0.34 -5.50 -8.88
CA VAL A 129 1.29 -6.61 -8.87
C VAL A 129 2.02 -6.70 -10.21
N GLU A 130 3.35 -6.62 -10.17
CA GLU A 130 4.24 -6.76 -11.34
C GLU A 130 4.80 -8.16 -11.48
N SER A 131 5.05 -8.85 -10.36
CA SER A 131 5.47 -10.24 -10.37
C SER A 131 5.01 -10.97 -9.12
N PHE A 132 4.79 -12.26 -9.25
CA PHE A 132 4.38 -13.12 -8.14
C PHE A 132 4.87 -14.55 -8.34
N GLN A 133 4.83 -15.31 -7.26
CA GLN A 133 5.07 -16.75 -7.28
C GLN A 133 3.77 -17.51 -7.02
N VAL A 134 3.64 -18.66 -7.67
CA VAL A 134 2.58 -19.63 -7.39
C VAL A 134 3.18 -21.01 -7.13
N THR A 135 2.70 -21.68 -6.09
CA THR A 135 3.04 -23.06 -5.75
C THR A 135 1.75 -23.85 -5.61
N VAL A 136 1.63 -24.96 -6.33
CA VAL A 136 0.46 -25.84 -6.31
C VAL A 136 0.83 -27.15 -5.60
N GLY A 137 0.27 -27.36 -4.42
CA GLY A 137 0.62 -28.53 -3.59
C GLY A 137 2.13 -28.64 -3.34
N ASN A 138 2.73 -29.75 -3.76
CA ASN A 138 4.17 -30.01 -3.64
C ASN A 138 4.92 -29.81 -4.97
N LEU A 139 4.30 -29.19 -5.97
CA LEU A 139 4.95 -28.92 -7.25
C LEU A 139 5.95 -27.78 -7.13
N PRO A 140 6.91 -27.66 -8.06
CA PRO A 140 7.87 -26.55 -8.05
C PRO A 140 7.18 -25.19 -8.10
N THR A 141 7.70 -24.23 -7.36
CA THR A 141 7.25 -22.84 -7.39
C THR A 141 7.52 -22.23 -8.76
N ARG A 142 6.52 -21.55 -9.33
CA ARG A 142 6.60 -20.83 -10.60
C ARG A 142 6.64 -19.34 -10.32
N THR A 143 7.61 -18.64 -10.90
CA THR A 143 7.65 -17.15 -10.89
C THR A 143 7.01 -16.64 -12.16
N ILE A 144 6.08 -15.70 -12.01
CA ILE A 144 5.24 -15.19 -13.11
C ILE A 144 5.38 -13.67 -13.17
N GLN A 145 5.61 -13.15 -14.37
CA GLN A 145 5.59 -11.71 -14.62
C GLN A 145 4.17 -11.24 -14.94
N GLY A 146 3.81 -10.06 -14.42
CA GLY A 146 2.47 -9.51 -14.48
C GLY A 146 1.59 -10.01 -13.33
N ASN A 147 0.28 -9.92 -13.51
CA ASN A 147 -0.71 -10.21 -12.48
C ASN A 147 -1.73 -11.30 -12.86
N LYS A 148 -1.38 -12.15 -13.82
CA LYS A 148 -2.25 -13.26 -14.29
C LYS A 148 -1.50 -14.59 -14.31
N ILE A 149 -2.11 -15.62 -13.80
CA ILE A 149 -1.56 -16.99 -13.86
C ILE A 149 -1.38 -17.46 -15.30
N GLN A 150 -2.26 -17.03 -16.20
CA GLN A 150 -2.19 -17.34 -17.64
C GLN A 150 -0.90 -16.88 -18.34
N ASN A 151 -0.12 -16.00 -17.71
CA ASN A 151 1.18 -15.59 -18.23
C ASN A 151 2.25 -16.71 -18.13
N SER A 152 1.94 -17.84 -17.46
CA SER A 152 2.82 -19.00 -17.36
C SER A 152 2.09 -20.30 -17.74
N ASN A 153 2.50 -20.89 -18.85
CA ASN A 153 1.96 -22.18 -19.30
C ASN A 153 2.21 -23.31 -18.29
N GLU A 154 3.33 -23.27 -17.57
CA GLU A 154 3.66 -24.23 -16.53
C GLU A 154 2.70 -24.12 -15.34
N ALA A 155 2.43 -22.89 -14.87
CA ALA A 155 1.50 -22.65 -13.78
C ALA A 155 0.06 -23.08 -14.16
N VAL A 156 -0.37 -22.78 -15.38
CA VAL A 156 -1.67 -23.21 -15.91
C VAL A 156 -1.77 -24.75 -15.91
N ARG A 157 -0.71 -25.45 -16.35
CA ARG A 157 -0.67 -26.92 -16.36
C ARG A 157 -0.70 -27.48 -14.93
N ASP A 158 0.08 -26.91 -14.03
CA ASP A 158 0.16 -27.32 -12.62
C ASP A 158 -1.23 -27.19 -11.94
N ILE A 159 -1.95 -26.10 -12.19
CA ILE A 159 -3.31 -25.87 -11.66
C ILE A 159 -4.32 -26.83 -12.29
N ASN A 160 -4.28 -27.03 -13.61
CA ASN A 160 -5.20 -27.94 -14.29
C ASN A 160 -5.00 -29.37 -13.82
N GLY A 161 -3.78 -29.80 -13.55
CA GLY A 161 -3.44 -31.13 -13.03
C GLY A 161 -3.73 -31.31 -11.53
N ALA A 162 -3.97 -30.24 -10.79
CA ALA A 162 -4.20 -30.31 -9.35
C ALA A 162 -5.51 -31.06 -9.01
N ASN A 163 -5.51 -31.81 -7.91
CA ASN A 163 -6.71 -32.47 -7.40
C ASN A 163 -7.56 -31.48 -6.59
N ARG A 164 -8.85 -31.77 -6.43
CA ARG A 164 -9.72 -31.02 -5.53
C ARG A 164 -9.15 -31.08 -4.10
N GLY A 165 -9.03 -29.89 -3.48
CA GLY A 165 -8.47 -29.78 -2.13
C GLY A 165 -6.95 -29.57 -2.11
N SER A 166 -6.28 -29.52 -3.27
CA SER A 166 -4.88 -29.11 -3.33
C SER A 166 -4.72 -27.68 -2.85
N SER A 167 -3.66 -27.43 -2.07
CA SER A 167 -3.30 -26.07 -1.67
C SER A 167 -2.69 -25.30 -2.83
N VAL A 168 -2.99 -24.00 -2.91
CA VAL A 168 -2.32 -23.07 -3.80
C VAL A 168 -1.80 -21.90 -2.96
N THR A 169 -0.50 -21.67 -3.06
CA THR A 169 0.15 -20.54 -2.38
C THR A 169 0.56 -19.49 -3.41
N ILE A 170 0.15 -18.24 -3.18
CA ILE A 170 0.50 -17.11 -4.02
C ILE A 170 1.28 -16.11 -3.15
N THR A 171 2.48 -15.73 -3.64
CA THR A 171 3.35 -14.75 -2.97
C THR A 171 3.66 -13.63 -3.95
N VAL A 172 3.26 -12.42 -3.63
CA VAL A 172 3.62 -11.23 -4.40
C VAL A 172 5.10 -10.92 -4.15
N LEU A 173 5.88 -10.82 -5.23
CA LEU A 173 7.31 -10.51 -5.19
C LEU A 173 7.56 -9.03 -5.41
N GLU A 174 6.92 -8.47 -6.42
CA GLU A 174 7.12 -7.10 -6.85
C GLU A 174 5.77 -6.45 -7.12
N ALA A 175 5.58 -5.27 -6.55
CA ALA A 175 4.35 -4.52 -6.71
C ALA A 175 4.64 -3.01 -6.70
N ILE A 176 3.94 -2.27 -7.57
CA ILE A 176 3.92 -0.81 -7.54
C ILE A 176 2.76 -0.38 -6.65
N LYS A 177 3.03 0.55 -5.74
CA LYS A 177 2.01 1.24 -4.97
C LYS A 177 1.56 2.46 -5.78
N ILE A 178 0.27 2.51 -6.08
CA ILE A 178 -0.35 3.61 -6.80
C ILE A 178 -1.14 4.42 -5.77
N ASP A 179 -0.81 5.72 -5.69
CA ASP A 179 -1.46 6.70 -4.81
C ASP A 179 -2.35 7.63 -5.64
#